data_5d2eab1a8ae6f4c66b03d617dd6df5ad
#
_entry.id   5d2eab1a8ae6f4c66b03d617dd6df5ad
#
_cell.length_a   1.000
_cell.length_b   1.000
_cell.length_c   1.000
_cell.angle_alpha   90.00
_cell.angle_beta   90.00
_cell.angle_gamma   90.00
#
_symmetry.space_group_name_H-M   'P 1'
#
loop_
_entity.id
_entity.type
_entity.pdbx_description
1 polymer ?
#
loop_
_entity_poly.entity_id
_entity_poly.type
_entity_poly.pdbx_seq_one_letter_code
_entity_poly.pdbx_strand_id
1 'polypeptide(L)'
;FTLMSSPVVRAEEIRFSEKPVEETVRRIILPLWNVYSFFVLHSNAAGLSSTESDAADEWRGSSSPLDVRDGRTLEESGKNPMDLWILAEVQDLVNRITKQLDEYDLSLACAEIYETLDALTNWYIRRSRRRFAGKEGEEERAMAISTLNEVIMTFIKVLAPFCPFITEAIYLNLTDKEHSSVHMEDWPEARALSKEEKALMEKTRLIRSIVALGMKLRAEQDVKVRQPLKKITILTTTHCPLTTSDKKVISEELNIKEVVLSDNVSGIAEKGVEVNARVLGPRVGGRVQEIIKEAKAGNFTENSDGTITVMEEKLSSEEAKIIYRGKEGEAVASGNGIVVNLDTEITEDLKLEGMAREAIRAIQALRKEKGLGVNDRITLEAGEGMTEILEKFESYIADETNGEFAESSDGKIHVVVSSEGEKISVK
;
A
#
# COMPACT_ATOMS: atom_id res chain seq x y z
N PHE A 1 20.55 -9.64 -8.43
CA PHE A 1 19.15 -9.93 -8.12
C PHE A 1 18.48 -10.78 -9.18
N THR A 2 18.47 -10.36 -10.45
CA THR A 2 17.79 -11.06 -11.57
C THR A 2 18.18 -12.54 -11.69
N LEU A 3 19.47 -12.87 -11.56
CA LEU A 3 19.95 -14.26 -11.62
C LEU A 3 19.52 -15.05 -10.36
N MET A 4 19.59 -14.44 -9.19
CA MET A 4 19.22 -15.09 -7.92
C MET A 4 17.72 -15.36 -7.81
N SER A 5 16.87 -14.54 -8.45
CA SER A 5 15.43 -14.74 -8.50
C SER A 5 14.97 -15.70 -9.61
N SER A 6 15.91 -16.20 -10.44
CA SER A 6 15.61 -17.02 -11.62
C SER A 6 15.78 -18.52 -11.34
N PRO A 7 15.23 -19.39 -12.20
CA PRO A 7 15.42 -20.86 -12.10
C PRO A 7 16.88 -21.33 -12.18
N VAL A 8 17.80 -20.50 -12.68
CA VAL A 8 19.24 -20.82 -12.77
C VAL A 8 19.84 -21.24 -11.44
N VAL A 9 19.39 -20.65 -10.32
CA VAL A 9 19.88 -21.00 -8.97
C VAL A 9 19.50 -22.43 -8.56
N ARG A 10 18.57 -23.06 -9.27
CA ARG A 10 18.17 -24.47 -9.12
C ARG A 10 18.75 -25.38 -10.21
N ALA A 11 19.76 -24.90 -10.93
CA ALA A 11 20.38 -25.56 -12.08
C ALA A 11 19.39 -25.85 -13.23
N GLU A 12 18.32 -25.07 -13.36
CA GLU A 12 17.39 -25.14 -14.48
C GLU A 12 17.85 -24.24 -15.62
N GLU A 13 17.49 -24.61 -16.86
CA GLU A 13 17.81 -23.78 -18.03
C GLU A 13 17.03 -22.48 -18.03
N ILE A 14 17.71 -21.37 -18.36
CA ILE A 14 17.11 -20.06 -18.52
C ILE A 14 17.38 -19.50 -19.93
N ARG A 15 16.38 -18.89 -20.54
CA ARG A 15 16.58 -17.99 -21.68
C ARG A 15 16.78 -16.59 -21.14
N PHE A 16 18.04 -16.15 -21.10
CA PHE A 16 18.37 -14.80 -20.66
C PHE A 16 17.84 -13.78 -21.66
N SER A 17 17.14 -12.75 -21.16
CA SER A 17 16.65 -11.62 -21.95
C SER A 17 16.73 -10.33 -21.13
N GLU A 18 16.56 -9.18 -21.76
CA GLU A 18 16.60 -7.86 -21.09
C GLU A 18 15.39 -7.65 -20.17
N LYS A 19 14.23 -8.22 -20.51
CA LYS A 19 12.97 -8.00 -19.80
C LYS A 19 13.01 -8.31 -18.28
N PRO A 20 13.57 -9.43 -17.79
CA PRO A 20 13.72 -9.66 -16.34
C PRO A 20 14.65 -8.65 -15.67
N VAL A 21 15.66 -8.12 -16.40
CA VAL A 21 16.55 -7.09 -15.86
C VAL A 21 15.81 -5.78 -15.71
N GLU A 22 15.06 -5.35 -16.73
CA GLU A 22 14.18 -4.17 -16.67
C GLU A 22 13.15 -4.28 -15.55
N GLU A 23 12.59 -5.47 -15.36
CA GLU A 23 11.63 -5.73 -14.28
C GLU A 23 12.30 -5.58 -12.89
N THR A 24 13.52 -6.09 -12.71
CA THR A 24 14.30 -5.89 -11.48
C THR A 24 14.56 -4.41 -11.22
N VAL A 25 14.99 -3.66 -12.25
CA VAL A 25 15.18 -2.21 -12.12
C VAL A 25 13.88 -1.53 -11.68
N ARG A 26 12.77 -1.83 -12.34
CA ARG A 26 11.47 -1.21 -12.06
C ARG A 26 10.91 -1.57 -10.69
N ARG A 27 11.08 -2.83 -10.23
CA ARG A 27 10.45 -3.35 -9.01
C ARG A 27 11.33 -3.28 -7.76
N ILE A 28 12.65 -3.20 -7.91
CA ILE A 28 13.60 -3.14 -6.79
C ILE A 28 14.40 -1.86 -6.78
N ILE A 29 15.18 -1.62 -7.84
CA ILE A 29 16.18 -0.54 -7.84
C ILE A 29 15.52 0.84 -7.73
N LEU A 30 14.55 1.13 -8.61
CA LEU A 30 13.86 2.43 -8.62
C LEU A 30 13.02 2.66 -7.36
N PRO A 31 12.22 1.70 -6.85
CA PRO A 31 11.52 1.87 -5.59
C PRO A 31 12.46 2.11 -4.40
N LEU A 32 13.55 1.34 -4.28
CA LEU A 32 14.54 1.53 -3.21
C LEU A 32 15.19 2.92 -3.31
N TRP A 33 15.59 3.34 -4.50
CA TRP A 33 16.14 4.68 -4.72
C TRP A 33 15.14 5.79 -4.38
N ASN A 34 13.86 5.60 -4.71
CA ASN A 34 12.81 6.55 -4.35
C ASN A 34 12.58 6.64 -2.85
N VAL A 35 12.63 5.52 -2.12
CA VAL A 35 12.56 5.49 -0.65
C VAL A 35 13.73 6.28 -0.04
N TYR A 36 14.93 5.99 -0.50
CA TYR A 36 16.14 6.71 -0.06
C TYR A 36 16.07 8.21 -0.36
N SER A 37 15.72 8.59 -1.59
CA SER A 37 15.59 9.99 -1.98
C SER A 37 14.52 10.73 -1.18
N PHE A 38 13.40 10.05 -0.89
CA PHE A 38 12.34 10.57 -0.05
C PHE A 38 12.82 10.80 1.38
N PHE A 39 13.56 9.84 1.95
CA PHE A 39 14.16 9.96 3.27
C PHE A 39 15.10 11.17 3.35
N VAL A 40 16.08 11.26 2.44
CA VAL A 40 17.05 12.38 2.41
C VAL A 40 16.36 13.74 2.28
N LEU A 41 15.35 13.84 1.41
CA LEU A 41 14.60 15.08 1.22
C LEU A 41 13.93 15.55 2.52
N HIS A 42 13.26 14.64 3.22
CA HIS A 42 12.51 14.99 4.44
C HIS A 42 13.43 15.15 5.66
N SER A 43 14.52 14.39 5.75
CA SER A 43 15.55 14.54 6.78
C SER A 43 16.22 15.91 6.69
N ASN A 44 16.68 16.30 5.51
CA ASN A 44 17.28 17.62 5.28
C ASN A 44 16.29 18.77 5.58
N ALA A 45 15.04 18.63 5.14
CA ALA A 45 14.00 19.63 5.40
C ALA A 45 13.62 19.74 6.89
N ALA A 46 13.93 18.71 7.70
CA ALA A 46 13.75 18.73 9.16
C ALA A 46 14.98 19.25 9.91
N GLY A 47 16.05 19.64 9.20
CA GLY A 47 17.34 20.04 9.80
C GLY A 47 18.13 18.87 10.41
N LEU A 48 17.71 17.64 10.15
CA LEU A 48 18.37 16.41 10.58
C LEU A 48 19.41 16.00 9.52
N SER A 49 20.40 16.87 9.29
CA SER A 49 21.52 16.57 8.37
C SER A 49 22.37 15.43 8.94
N SER A 50 22.72 14.45 8.12
CA SER A 50 23.61 13.34 8.47
C SER A 50 25.03 13.78 8.85
N THR A 51 25.35 15.07 8.73
CA THR A 51 26.68 15.64 8.95
C THR A 51 26.92 16.21 10.35
N GLU A 52 25.91 16.26 11.23
CA GLU A 52 26.12 16.63 12.64
C GLU A 52 26.14 15.36 13.50
N SER A 53 27.35 14.86 13.76
CA SER A 53 27.63 13.62 14.51
C SER A 53 27.01 13.58 15.91
N ASP A 54 26.81 14.75 16.54
CA ASP A 54 26.27 14.85 17.90
C ASP A 54 24.76 14.60 17.95
N ALA A 55 24.00 15.06 16.94
CA ALA A 55 22.56 14.79 16.84
C ALA A 55 22.28 13.33 16.47
N ALA A 56 23.15 12.68 15.70
CA ALA A 56 23.02 11.28 15.36
C ALA A 56 23.29 10.35 16.56
N ASP A 57 24.18 10.75 17.48
CA ASP A 57 24.48 9.99 18.69
C ASP A 57 23.45 10.24 19.81
N GLU A 58 22.93 11.43 19.94
CA GLU A 58 21.77 11.72 20.80
C GLU A 58 20.51 10.96 20.33
N TRP A 59 20.42 10.76 19.03
CA TRP A 59 19.35 10.04 18.37
C TRP A 59 19.50 8.49 18.48
N ARG A 60 20.72 7.97 18.48
CA ARG A 60 21.06 6.57 18.80
C ARG A 60 20.89 6.24 20.28
N GLY A 61 20.97 7.25 21.16
CA GLY A 61 20.73 7.13 22.62
C GLY A 61 19.25 7.13 23.02
N SER A 62 18.36 7.61 22.15
CA SER A 62 16.93 7.43 22.31
C SER A 62 16.58 5.98 21.91
N SER A 63 16.17 5.19 22.88
CA SER A 63 15.80 3.78 22.76
C SER A 63 15.15 3.47 21.40
N SER A 64 15.68 2.44 20.70
CA SER A 64 15.10 1.90 19.46
C SER A 64 13.57 1.85 19.56
N PRO A 65 12.83 2.26 18.52
CA PRO A 65 11.36 2.12 18.50
C PRO A 65 10.88 0.71 18.89
N LEU A 66 11.73 -0.29 18.76
CA LEU A 66 11.46 -1.68 19.12
C LEU A 66 11.72 -2.03 20.59
N ASP A 67 12.24 -1.11 21.42
CA ASP A 67 12.45 -1.39 22.85
C ASP A 67 11.12 -1.41 23.63
N VAL A 68 10.21 -2.29 23.22
CA VAL A 68 8.98 -2.68 23.97
C VAL A 68 9.35 -3.73 25.06
N ARG A 69 10.61 -3.75 25.52
CA ARG A 69 11.10 -4.72 26.53
C ARG A 69 10.50 -4.50 27.93
N ASP A 70 9.74 -3.43 28.14
CA ASP A 70 9.18 -3.08 29.45
C ASP A 70 7.74 -3.56 29.70
N GLY A 71 7.18 -4.42 28.83
CA GLY A 71 5.88 -5.07 29.04
C GLY A 71 4.67 -4.17 28.81
N ARG A 72 4.84 -2.96 28.27
CA ARG A 72 3.72 -2.08 27.86
C ARG A 72 3.03 -2.59 26.61
N THR A 73 1.73 -2.38 26.51
CA THR A 73 0.99 -2.64 25.25
C THR A 73 1.36 -1.62 24.19
N LEU A 74 1.08 -1.93 22.92
CA LEU A 74 1.34 -1.02 21.80
C LEU A 74 0.62 0.34 21.98
N GLU A 75 -0.60 0.33 22.54
CA GLU A 75 -1.37 1.54 22.85
C GLU A 75 -0.72 2.37 23.97
N GLU A 76 -0.12 1.72 24.97
CA GLU A 76 0.57 2.38 26.09
C GLU A 76 1.95 2.92 25.70
N SER A 77 2.51 2.48 24.56
CA SER A 77 3.80 2.97 24.08
C SER A 77 3.74 4.39 23.51
N GLY A 78 2.56 4.91 23.21
CA GLY A 78 2.37 6.20 22.53
C GLY A 78 2.93 6.26 21.10
N LYS A 79 3.40 5.13 20.56
CA LYS A 79 4.01 5.05 19.23
C LYS A 79 2.94 4.92 18.14
N ASN A 80 3.24 5.47 16.97
CA ASN A 80 2.34 5.39 15.84
C ASN A 80 2.20 3.93 15.35
N PRO A 81 0.98 3.39 15.21
CA PRO A 81 0.77 2.01 14.76
C PRO A 81 1.40 1.68 13.39
N MET A 82 1.52 2.68 12.51
CA MET A 82 2.17 2.49 11.20
C MET A 82 3.68 2.25 11.35
N ASP A 83 4.33 2.93 12.31
CA ASP A 83 5.75 2.75 12.59
C ASP A 83 6.02 1.36 13.17
N LEU A 84 5.22 0.96 14.15
CA LEU A 84 5.32 -0.37 14.76
C LEU A 84 5.07 -1.49 13.74
N TRP A 85 4.11 -1.28 12.84
CA TRP A 85 3.82 -2.24 11.78
C TRP A 85 4.97 -2.40 10.80
N ILE A 86 5.55 -1.30 10.27
CA ILE A 86 6.62 -1.43 9.27
C ILE A 86 7.91 -2.02 9.87
N LEU A 87 8.21 -1.72 11.14
CA LEU A 87 9.31 -2.32 11.87
C LEU A 87 9.09 -3.83 12.06
N ALA A 88 7.88 -4.25 12.39
CA ALA A 88 7.52 -5.67 12.48
C ALA A 88 7.61 -6.38 11.14
N GLU A 89 7.16 -5.76 10.04
CA GLU A 89 7.27 -6.30 8.67
C GLU A 89 8.74 -6.50 8.26
N VAL A 90 9.61 -5.53 8.56
CA VAL A 90 11.04 -5.63 8.24
C VAL A 90 11.71 -6.69 9.12
N GLN A 91 11.34 -6.80 10.40
CA GLN A 91 11.85 -7.87 11.27
C GLN A 91 11.39 -9.26 10.80
N ASP A 92 10.15 -9.38 10.35
CA ASP A 92 9.64 -10.64 9.76
C ASP A 92 10.38 -10.98 8.46
N LEU A 93 10.69 -9.97 7.64
CA LEU A 93 11.55 -10.13 6.46
C LEU A 93 12.91 -10.70 6.86
N VAL A 94 13.59 -10.13 7.86
CA VAL A 94 14.90 -10.63 8.37
C VAL A 94 14.78 -12.10 8.73
N ASN A 95 13.74 -12.47 9.49
CA ASN A 95 13.52 -13.86 9.93
C ASN A 95 13.33 -14.81 8.74
N ARG A 96 12.49 -14.42 7.77
CA ARG A 96 12.18 -15.24 6.59
C ARG A 96 13.39 -15.38 5.66
N ILE A 97 14.09 -14.27 5.37
CA ILE A 97 15.26 -14.31 4.50
C ILE A 97 16.37 -15.13 5.14
N THR A 98 16.66 -14.96 6.45
CA THR A 98 17.65 -15.76 7.16
C THR A 98 17.36 -17.25 6.99
N LYS A 99 16.12 -17.67 7.24
CA LYS A 99 15.70 -19.07 7.07
C LYS A 99 15.90 -19.56 5.63
N GLN A 100 15.47 -18.77 4.64
CA GLN A 100 15.56 -19.14 3.23
C GLN A 100 17.00 -19.23 2.73
N LEU A 101 17.89 -18.34 3.21
CA LEU A 101 19.30 -18.40 2.90
C LEU A 101 19.98 -19.61 3.54
N ASP A 102 19.61 -19.99 4.77
CA ASP A 102 20.07 -21.21 5.44
C ASP A 102 19.62 -22.48 4.69
N GLU A 103 18.43 -22.42 4.05
CA GLU A 103 17.87 -23.49 3.22
C GLU A 103 18.32 -23.41 1.74
N TYR A 104 19.15 -22.42 1.37
CA TYR A 104 19.59 -22.13 -0.01
C TYR A 104 18.46 -21.85 -1.01
N ASP A 105 17.29 -21.40 -0.57
CA ASP A 105 16.18 -20.98 -1.45
C ASP A 105 16.25 -19.49 -1.82
N LEU A 106 17.20 -19.16 -2.70
CA LEU A 106 17.42 -17.77 -3.15
C LEU A 106 16.22 -17.19 -3.91
N SER A 107 15.48 -18.03 -4.61
CA SER A 107 14.31 -17.54 -5.38
C SER A 107 13.19 -17.06 -4.47
N LEU A 108 12.95 -17.80 -3.38
CA LEU A 108 11.93 -17.41 -2.40
C LEU A 108 12.39 -16.18 -1.61
N ALA A 109 13.67 -16.13 -1.22
CA ALA A 109 14.26 -14.94 -0.59
C ALA A 109 14.05 -13.66 -1.44
N CYS A 110 14.27 -13.74 -2.75
CA CYS A 110 14.01 -12.62 -3.66
C CYS A 110 12.52 -12.22 -3.73
N ALA A 111 11.59 -13.19 -3.66
CA ALA A 111 10.15 -12.90 -3.67
C ALA A 111 9.71 -12.10 -2.44
N GLU A 112 10.21 -12.46 -1.26
CA GLU A 112 9.93 -11.77 0.00
C GLU A 112 10.39 -10.31 0.00
N ILE A 113 11.53 -10.02 -0.63
CA ILE A 113 12.06 -8.65 -0.77
C ILE A 113 11.07 -7.77 -1.55
N TYR A 114 10.47 -8.29 -2.63
CA TYR A 114 9.47 -7.55 -3.41
C TYR A 114 8.26 -7.15 -2.58
N GLU A 115 7.71 -8.06 -1.78
CA GLU A 115 6.51 -7.83 -0.97
C GLU A 115 6.75 -6.77 0.10
N THR A 116 7.90 -6.84 0.77
CA THR A 116 8.24 -5.88 1.83
C THR A 116 8.54 -4.49 1.25
N LEU A 117 9.22 -4.41 0.10
CA LEU A 117 9.47 -3.12 -0.57
C LEU A 117 8.17 -2.47 -1.07
N ASP A 118 7.21 -3.26 -1.56
CA ASP A 118 5.87 -2.78 -1.90
C ASP A 118 5.14 -2.26 -0.66
N ALA A 119 5.19 -2.99 0.46
CA ALA A 119 4.61 -2.57 1.72
C ALA A 119 5.21 -1.24 2.23
N LEU A 120 6.52 -1.07 2.12
CA LEU A 120 7.22 0.15 2.50
C LEU A 120 6.83 1.34 1.61
N THR A 121 6.82 1.17 0.29
CA THR A 121 6.57 2.26 -0.66
C THR A 121 5.11 2.62 -0.78
N ASN A 122 4.27 1.63 -1.07
CA ASN A 122 2.88 1.81 -1.46
C ASN A 122 1.92 1.85 -0.27
N TRP A 123 2.39 1.51 0.93
CA TRP A 123 1.56 1.59 2.13
C TRP A 123 2.18 2.54 3.17
N TYR A 124 3.33 2.23 3.75
CA TYR A 124 3.93 3.04 4.83
C TYR A 124 4.22 4.48 4.41
N ILE A 125 5.08 4.69 3.40
CA ILE A 125 5.48 6.04 2.97
C ILE A 125 4.27 6.82 2.45
N ARG A 126 3.43 6.20 1.62
CA ARG A 126 2.28 6.88 1.04
C ARG A 126 1.30 7.37 2.11
N ARG A 127 1.01 6.56 3.13
CA ARG A 127 0.10 6.93 4.21
C ARG A 127 0.72 7.91 5.22
N SER A 128 2.03 7.84 5.42
CA SER A 128 2.75 8.72 6.36
C SER A 128 3.19 10.05 5.75
N ARG A 129 2.85 10.36 4.49
CA ARG A 129 3.29 11.59 3.80
C ARG A 129 2.98 12.88 4.57
N ARG A 130 1.82 12.97 5.23
CA ARG A 130 1.44 14.15 6.03
C ARG A 130 2.32 14.31 7.26
N ARG A 131 2.71 13.21 7.90
CA ARG A 131 3.65 13.16 9.02
C ARG A 131 5.02 13.64 8.57
N PHE A 132 5.57 13.08 7.50
CA PHE A 132 6.86 13.50 6.93
C PHE A 132 6.88 14.98 6.50
N ALA A 133 5.75 15.52 6.07
CA ALA A 133 5.60 16.93 5.73
C ALA A 133 5.40 17.86 6.95
N GLY A 134 5.44 17.34 8.19
CA GLY A 134 5.24 18.11 9.43
C GLY A 134 3.80 18.59 9.66
N LYS A 135 2.82 18.13 8.87
CA LYS A 135 1.42 18.54 9.00
C LYS A 135 0.72 17.97 10.24
N GLU A 136 1.34 17.05 10.93
CA GLU A 136 0.84 16.38 12.15
C GLU A 136 1.71 16.72 13.38
N GLY A 137 2.65 17.67 13.24
CA GLY A 137 3.56 18.12 14.27
C GLY A 137 5.01 17.63 14.07
N GLU A 138 5.96 18.39 14.65
CA GLU A 138 7.39 18.11 14.47
C GLU A 138 7.83 16.83 15.21
N GLU A 139 7.20 16.46 16.33
CA GLU A 139 7.45 15.22 17.04
C GLU A 139 7.08 14.01 16.18
N GLU A 140 5.87 13.99 15.61
CA GLU A 140 5.43 12.94 14.68
C GLU A 140 6.30 12.86 13.41
N ARG A 141 6.77 14.00 12.93
CA ARG A 141 7.71 14.06 11.82
C ARG A 141 9.05 13.43 12.17
N ALA A 142 9.62 13.79 13.32
CA ALA A 142 10.88 13.22 13.78
C ALA A 142 10.79 11.70 14.01
N MET A 143 9.68 11.22 14.60
CA MET A 143 9.43 9.79 14.78
C MET A 143 9.32 9.04 13.45
N ALA A 144 8.61 9.60 12.47
CA ALA A 144 8.47 8.98 11.15
C ALA A 144 9.82 8.90 10.40
N ILE A 145 10.64 9.96 10.49
CA ILE A 145 11.99 9.98 9.89
C ILE A 145 12.89 8.95 10.57
N SER A 146 12.83 8.84 11.93
CA SER A 146 13.54 7.84 12.70
C SER A 146 13.23 6.42 12.26
N THR A 147 11.96 6.13 12.25
CA THR A 147 11.48 4.81 11.84
C THR A 147 11.92 4.47 10.42
N LEU A 148 11.81 5.42 9.48
CA LEU A 148 12.22 5.18 8.10
C LEU A 148 13.73 4.95 7.97
N ASN A 149 14.54 5.65 8.76
CA ASN A 149 16.00 5.42 8.82
C ASN A 149 16.31 3.99 9.26
N GLU A 150 15.72 3.54 10.38
CA GLU A 150 15.90 2.18 10.89
C GLU A 150 15.50 1.12 9.87
N VAL A 151 14.35 1.33 9.22
CA VAL A 151 13.84 0.46 8.15
C VAL A 151 14.80 0.41 6.97
N ILE A 152 15.30 1.57 6.48
CA ILE A 152 16.25 1.61 5.36
C ILE A 152 17.55 0.90 5.74
N MET A 153 18.11 1.20 6.89
CA MET A 153 19.38 0.60 7.34
C MET A 153 19.28 -0.92 7.47
N THR A 154 18.20 -1.44 8.02
CA THR A 154 17.97 -2.89 8.11
C THR A 154 17.75 -3.49 6.72
N PHE A 155 16.93 -2.84 5.89
CA PHE A 155 16.59 -3.33 4.56
C PHE A 155 17.80 -3.40 3.61
N ILE A 156 18.68 -2.38 3.63
CA ILE A 156 19.89 -2.40 2.79
C ILE A 156 20.90 -3.46 3.23
N LYS A 157 21.00 -3.78 4.52
CA LYS A 157 21.83 -4.90 5.01
C LYS A 157 21.30 -6.23 4.48
N VAL A 158 19.98 -6.47 4.56
CA VAL A 158 19.34 -7.67 4.02
C VAL A 158 19.48 -7.75 2.49
N LEU A 159 19.44 -6.62 1.81
CA LEU A 159 19.50 -6.56 0.35
C LEU A 159 20.94 -6.58 -0.19
N ALA A 160 21.95 -6.32 0.63
CA ALA A 160 23.35 -6.22 0.21
C ALA A 160 23.86 -7.44 -0.59
N PRO A 161 23.56 -8.70 -0.21
CA PRO A 161 23.99 -9.87 -0.99
C PRO A 161 23.34 -9.93 -2.39
N PHE A 162 22.16 -9.34 -2.57
CA PHE A 162 21.38 -9.39 -3.80
C PHE A 162 21.62 -8.20 -4.74
N CYS A 163 21.88 -7.01 -4.17
CA CYS A 163 22.07 -5.75 -4.89
C CYS A 163 23.23 -4.93 -4.31
N PRO A 164 24.48 -5.43 -4.40
CA PRO A 164 25.63 -4.90 -3.64
C PRO A 164 25.95 -3.42 -3.91
N PHE A 165 25.79 -2.94 -5.14
CA PHE A 165 26.22 -1.59 -5.50
C PHE A 165 25.28 -0.50 -4.98
N ILE A 166 23.97 -0.67 -5.12
CA ILE A 166 22.99 0.33 -4.68
C ILE A 166 22.93 0.39 -3.14
N THR A 167 23.01 -0.76 -2.48
CA THR A 167 23.01 -0.83 -1.01
C THR A 167 24.24 -0.17 -0.42
N GLU A 168 25.41 -0.38 -1.02
CA GLU A 168 26.65 0.30 -0.64
C GLU A 168 26.55 1.81 -0.83
N ALA A 169 26.06 2.26 -2.01
CA ALA A 169 25.91 3.68 -2.28
C ALA A 169 24.97 4.37 -1.28
N ILE A 170 23.85 3.73 -0.91
CA ILE A 170 22.93 4.25 0.11
C ILE A 170 23.59 4.25 1.49
N TYR A 171 24.26 3.16 1.86
CA TYR A 171 24.91 3.03 3.15
C TYR A 171 25.99 4.11 3.38
N LEU A 172 26.88 4.33 2.41
CA LEU A 172 27.92 5.34 2.49
C LEU A 172 27.37 6.77 2.60
N ASN A 173 26.21 7.03 2.00
CA ASN A 173 25.56 8.35 2.12
C ASN A 173 24.79 8.54 3.43
N LEU A 174 24.44 7.47 4.13
CA LEU A 174 23.70 7.55 5.39
C LEU A 174 24.61 7.40 6.62
N THR A 175 25.88 7.04 6.41
CA THR A 175 26.84 6.82 7.49
C THR A 175 28.11 7.62 7.22
N ASP A 176 28.54 8.46 8.17
CA ASP A 176 29.80 9.24 8.09
C ASP A 176 31.04 8.41 8.42
N LYS A 177 30.97 7.09 8.31
CA LYS A 177 32.07 6.22 8.67
C LYS A 177 33.07 6.10 7.50
N GLU A 178 34.12 6.89 7.52
CA GLU A 178 35.29 6.69 6.65
C GLU A 178 35.77 5.22 6.78
N HIS A 179 35.92 4.51 5.68
CA HIS A 179 36.37 3.12 5.61
C HIS A 179 35.36 2.04 6.10
N SER A 180 34.06 2.34 6.21
CA SER A 180 33.05 1.32 6.48
C SER A 180 32.28 0.95 5.19
N SER A 181 31.71 -0.23 5.17
CA SER A 181 30.92 -0.75 4.04
C SER A 181 29.71 -1.52 4.56
N VAL A 182 28.58 -1.48 3.86
CA VAL A 182 27.43 -2.32 4.21
C VAL A 182 27.79 -3.81 4.23
N HIS A 183 28.77 -4.21 3.43
CA HIS A 183 29.25 -5.60 3.34
C HIS A 183 30.15 -6.02 4.52
N MET A 184 30.55 -5.09 5.37
CA MET A 184 31.30 -5.34 6.60
C MET A 184 30.42 -5.28 7.86
N GLU A 185 29.15 -4.90 7.69
CA GLU A 185 28.16 -4.90 8.76
C GLU A 185 27.66 -6.30 9.08
N ASP A 186 27.32 -6.54 10.34
CA ASP A 186 26.70 -7.78 10.75
C ASP A 186 25.31 -7.96 10.11
N TRP A 187 24.98 -9.22 9.82
CA TRP A 187 23.64 -9.57 9.38
C TRP A 187 22.62 -9.20 10.47
N PRO A 188 21.48 -8.61 10.11
CA PRO A 188 20.46 -8.24 11.09
C PRO A 188 20.00 -9.45 11.91
N GLU A 189 19.87 -9.26 13.23
CA GLU A 189 19.51 -10.35 14.13
C GLU A 189 18.06 -10.81 13.89
N ALA A 190 17.91 -12.11 13.64
CA ALA A 190 16.59 -12.75 13.58
C ALA A 190 16.03 -12.91 14.99
N ARG A 191 14.85 -12.37 15.27
CA ARG A 191 14.17 -12.49 16.56
C ARG A 191 12.70 -12.89 16.39
N ALA A 192 12.17 -13.57 17.40
CA ALA A 192 10.75 -13.90 17.40
C ALA A 192 9.90 -12.61 17.53
N LEU A 193 8.88 -12.51 16.70
CA LEU A 193 7.88 -11.45 16.81
C LEU A 193 6.97 -11.71 18.02
N SER A 194 6.62 -10.64 18.73
CA SER A 194 5.66 -10.68 19.81
C SER A 194 4.25 -11.04 19.31
N LYS A 195 3.33 -11.33 20.21
CA LYS A 195 1.93 -11.58 19.84
C LYS A 195 1.26 -10.34 19.27
N GLU A 196 1.60 -9.18 19.83
CA GLU A 196 1.08 -7.88 19.45
C GLU A 196 1.58 -7.49 18.04
N GLU A 197 2.88 -7.69 17.75
CA GLU A 197 3.45 -7.47 16.41
C GLU A 197 2.76 -8.35 15.36
N LYS A 198 2.58 -9.64 15.65
CA LYS A 198 1.87 -10.56 14.76
C LYS A 198 0.41 -10.14 14.53
N ALA A 199 -0.30 -9.77 15.58
CA ALA A 199 -1.68 -9.31 15.48
C ALA A 199 -1.79 -8.02 14.65
N LEU A 200 -0.86 -7.09 14.82
CA LEU A 200 -0.79 -5.85 14.03
C LEU A 200 -0.51 -6.12 12.55
N MET A 201 0.41 -7.03 12.25
CA MET A 201 0.70 -7.46 10.88
C MET A 201 -0.50 -8.15 10.23
N GLU A 202 -1.16 -9.08 10.93
CA GLU A 202 -2.36 -9.75 10.45
C GLU A 202 -3.50 -8.76 10.17
N LYS A 203 -3.72 -7.81 11.09
CA LYS A 203 -4.71 -6.74 10.92
C LYS A 203 -4.40 -5.88 9.69
N THR A 204 -3.16 -5.42 9.55
CA THR A 204 -2.77 -4.59 8.40
C THR A 204 -2.88 -5.37 7.09
N ARG A 205 -2.52 -6.66 7.09
CA ARG A 205 -2.71 -7.56 5.93
C ARG A 205 -4.20 -7.69 5.56
N LEU A 206 -5.09 -7.82 6.55
CA LEU A 206 -6.53 -7.84 6.34
C LEU A 206 -7.01 -6.52 5.69
N ILE A 207 -6.61 -5.38 6.24
CA ILE A 207 -6.97 -4.05 5.71
C ILE A 207 -6.48 -3.89 4.27
N ARG A 208 -5.21 -4.22 3.99
CA ARG A 208 -4.64 -4.16 2.64
C ARG A 208 -5.38 -5.07 1.66
N SER A 209 -5.80 -6.26 2.09
CA SER A 209 -6.60 -7.18 1.27
C SER A 209 -7.98 -6.61 0.95
N ILE A 210 -8.65 -6.00 1.93
CA ILE A 210 -9.95 -5.33 1.73
C ILE A 210 -9.78 -4.18 0.72
N VAL A 211 -8.75 -3.36 0.89
CA VAL A 211 -8.46 -2.24 -0.02
C VAL A 211 -8.17 -2.75 -1.43
N ALA A 212 -7.39 -3.80 -1.58
CA ALA A 212 -7.10 -4.39 -2.88
C ALA A 212 -8.35 -4.91 -3.59
N LEU A 213 -9.25 -5.60 -2.87
CA LEU A 213 -10.54 -6.05 -3.41
C LEU A 213 -11.44 -4.87 -3.79
N GLY A 214 -11.51 -3.83 -2.97
CA GLY A 214 -12.26 -2.61 -3.28
C GLY A 214 -11.72 -1.87 -4.51
N MET A 215 -10.40 -1.77 -4.65
CA MET A 215 -9.76 -1.18 -5.83
C MET A 215 -10.01 -2.00 -7.10
N LYS A 216 -9.99 -3.34 -6.98
CA LYS A 216 -10.36 -4.24 -8.09
C LYS A 216 -11.79 -3.98 -8.55
N LEU A 217 -12.74 -3.89 -7.63
CA LEU A 217 -14.13 -3.59 -7.96
C LEU A 217 -14.31 -2.23 -8.63
N ARG A 218 -13.58 -1.19 -8.13
CA ARG A 218 -13.59 0.12 -8.79
C ARG A 218 -13.11 0.04 -10.24
N ALA A 219 -12.04 -0.72 -10.49
CA ALA A 219 -11.51 -0.90 -11.84
C ALA A 219 -12.48 -1.68 -12.75
N GLU A 220 -13.11 -2.73 -12.24
CA GLU A 220 -14.12 -3.52 -12.97
C GLU A 220 -15.36 -2.71 -13.33
N GLN A 221 -15.71 -1.71 -12.50
CA GLN A 221 -16.86 -0.81 -12.72
C GLN A 221 -16.49 0.51 -13.42
N ASP A 222 -15.23 0.65 -13.85
CA ASP A 222 -14.68 1.90 -14.45
C ASP A 222 -14.87 3.15 -13.57
N VAL A 223 -14.87 2.99 -12.24
CA VAL A 223 -15.00 4.08 -11.28
C VAL A 223 -13.65 4.54 -10.80
N LYS A 224 -13.26 5.77 -11.15
CA LYS A 224 -11.99 6.36 -10.71
C LYS A 224 -11.92 6.46 -9.20
N VAL A 225 -10.72 6.24 -8.62
CA VAL A 225 -10.52 6.34 -7.15
C VAL A 225 -10.88 7.72 -6.59
N ARG A 226 -10.73 8.78 -7.38
CA ARG A 226 -11.11 10.15 -7.00
C ARG A 226 -12.61 10.38 -6.88
N GLN A 227 -13.42 9.57 -7.58
CA GLN A 227 -14.86 9.62 -7.41
C GLN A 227 -15.22 9.00 -6.06
N PRO A 228 -15.73 9.78 -5.08
CA PRO A 228 -16.16 9.21 -3.82
C PRO A 228 -17.38 8.31 -4.04
N LEU A 229 -17.46 7.24 -3.25
CA LEU A 229 -18.60 6.33 -3.23
C LEU A 229 -19.27 6.34 -1.86
N LYS A 230 -20.50 5.91 -1.81
CA LYS A 230 -21.32 5.96 -0.61
C LYS A 230 -20.85 4.96 0.44
N LYS A 231 -20.73 3.68 0.08
CA LYS A 231 -20.58 2.61 1.05
C LYS A 231 -19.78 1.42 0.53
N ILE A 232 -19.03 0.78 1.42
CA ILE A 232 -18.53 -0.58 1.24
C ILE A 232 -19.07 -1.46 2.36
N THR A 233 -19.56 -2.64 2.02
CA THR A 233 -19.94 -3.66 2.98
C THR A 233 -18.89 -4.76 2.98
N ILE A 234 -18.36 -5.08 4.16
CA ILE A 234 -17.28 -6.06 4.35
C ILE A 234 -17.80 -7.19 5.20
N LEU A 235 -17.57 -8.41 4.72
CA LEU A 235 -17.73 -9.62 5.51
C LEU A 235 -16.38 -10.32 5.57
N THR A 236 -15.96 -10.68 6.77
CA THR A 236 -14.72 -11.43 7.00
C THR A 236 -15.00 -12.63 7.89
N THR A 237 -14.41 -13.76 7.52
CA THR A 237 -14.42 -14.98 8.36
C THR A 237 -13.27 -14.98 9.36
N THR A 238 -12.35 -14.01 9.28
CA THR A 238 -11.25 -13.86 10.22
C THR A 238 -11.74 -13.21 11.51
N HIS A 239 -11.33 -13.76 12.66
CA HIS A 239 -11.66 -13.23 13.98
C HIS A 239 -10.85 -11.96 14.37
N CYS A 240 -10.44 -11.17 13.37
CA CYS A 240 -9.74 -9.91 13.60
C CYS A 240 -10.73 -8.74 13.56
N PRO A 241 -11.13 -8.20 14.71
CA PRO A 241 -12.10 -7.10 14.74
C PRO A 241 -11.51 -5.82 14.19
N LEU A 242 -12.19 -5.21 13.21
CA LEU A 242 -11.82 -3.90 12.68
C LEU A 242 -12.34 -2.79 13.60
N THR A 243 -11.44 -1.98 14.11
CA THR A 243 -11.74 -0.81 14.93
C THR A 243 -12.25 0.37 14.08
N THR A 244 -12.71 1.44 14.74
CA THR A 244 -13.10 2.68 14.06
C THR A 244 -11.93 3.30 13.29
N SER A 245 -10.71 3.22 13.83
CA SER A 245 -9.50 3.67 13.16
C SER A 245 -9.21 2.85 11.88
N ASP A 246 -9.37 1.54 11.94
CA ASP A 246 -9.17 0.65 10.79
C ASP A 246 -10.20 0.94 9.67
N LYS A 247 -11.47 1.17 10.04
CA LYS A 247 -12.51 1.58 9.10
C LYS A 247 -12.19 2.92 8.43
N LYS A 248 -11.63 3.88 9.19
CA LYS A 248 -11.17 5.15 8.65
C LYS A 248 -10.06 4.95 7.61
N VAL A 249 -9.10 4.07 7.88
CA VAL A 249 -8.05 3.70 6.91
C VAL A 249 -8.66 3.18 5.62
N ILE A 250 -9.60 2.24 5.69
CA ILE A 250 -10.28 1.67 4.51
C ILE A 250 -11.07 2.75 3.75
N SER A 251 -11.79 3.61 4.48
CA SER A 251 -12.56 4.73 3.91
C SER A 251 -11.67 5.70 3.13
N GLU A 252 -10.53 6.10 3.71
CA GLU A 252 -9.56 7.00 3.06
C GLU A 252 -8.93 6.38 1.81
N GLU A 253 -8.50 5.11 1.91
CA GLU A 253 -7.87 4.40 0.81
C GLU A 253 -8.80 4.21 -0.40
N LEU A 254 -10.03 3.82 -0.12
CA LEU A 254 -11.03 3.55 -1.14
C LEU A 254 -11.86 4.79 -1.53
N ASN A 255 -11.65 5.94 -0.85
CA ASN A 255 -12.48 7.12 -1.02
C ASN A 255 -13.98 6.82 -0.90
N ILE A 256 -14.37 6.29 0.26
CA ILE A 256 -15.71 5.84 0.57
C ILE A 256 -16.20 6.53 1.84
N LYS A 257 -17.49 6.91 1.89
CA LYS A 257 -18.06 7.62 3.03
C LYS A 257 -18.33 6.72 4.23
N GLU A 258 -18.75 5.48 3.99
CA GLU A 258 -19.15 4.55 5.04
C GLU A 258 -18.56 3.15 4.85
N VAL A 259 -18.03 2.57 5.95
CA VAL A 259 -17.54 1.19 6.00
C VAL A 259 -18.41 0.39 6.95
N VAL A 260 -19.17 -0.55 6.41
CA VAL A 260 -20.09 -1.41 7.16
C VAL A 260 -19.53 -2.82 7.26
N LEU A 261 -19.53 -3.39 8.47
CA LEU A 261 -19.26 -4.82 8.68
C LEU A 261 -20.57 -5.59 8.67
N SER A 262 -20.61 -6.72 8.02
CA SER A 262 -21.80 -7.58 7.93
C SER A 262 -21.43 -9.02 8.24
N ASP A 263 -22.34 -9.70 8.92
CA ASP A 263 -22.23 -11.15 9.19
C ASP A 263 -23.00 -11.97 8.16
N ASN A 264 -23.73 -11.32 7.23
CA ASN A 264 -24.59 -11.98 6.27
C ASN A 264 -24.30 -11.58 4.82
N VAL A 265 -23.90 -12.55 4.02
CA VAL A 265 -23.59 -12.39 2.58
C VAL A 265 -24.81 -12.69 1.69
N SER A 266 -25.79 -13.48 2.18
CA SER A 266 -26.86 -14.05 1.35
C SER A 266 -27.76 -13.01 0.65
N GLY A 267 -27.74 -11.77 1.15
CA GLY A 267 -28.46 -10.64 0.52
C GLY A 267 -27.78 -10.07 -0.72
N ILE A 268 -26.46 -10.11 -0.80
CA ILE A 268 -25.64 -9.37 -1.77
C ILE A 268 -24.79 -10.27 -2.67
N ALA A 269 -24.47 -11.49 -2.24
CA ALA A 269 -23.62 -12.40 -2.99
C ALA A 269 -24.12 -13.85 -2.90
N GLU A 270 -23.83 -14.61 -3.95
CA GLU A 270 -24.03 -16.05 -4.00
C GLU A 270 -22.70 -16.76 -3.83
N LYS A 271 -22.72 -17.84 -3.04
CA LYS A 271 -21.59 -18.72 -2.84
C LYS A 271 -21.33 -19.52 -4.11
N GLY A 272 -20.12 -19.52 -4.59
CA GLY A 272 -19.68 -20.30 -5.73
C GLY A 272 -18.35 -21.01 -5.44
N VAL A 273 -17.89 -21.81 -6.39
CA VAL A 273 -16.60 -22.49 -6.31
C VAL A 273 -15.79 -22.16 -7.56
N GLU A 274 -14.56 -21.75 -7.33
CA GLU A 274 -13.54 -21.64 -8.38
C GLU A 274 -12.66 -22.87 -8.35
N VAL A 275 -12.61 -23.59 -9.47
CA VAL A 275 -11.82 -24.82 -9.61
C VAL A 275 -10.51 -24.52 -10.34
N ASN A 276 -9.40 -24.93 -9.75
CA ASN A 276 -8.08 -24.86 -10.39
C ASN A 276 -7.87 -26.03 -11.34
N ALA A 277 -8.26 -25.84 -12.59
CA ALA A 277 -8.17 -26.86 -13.62
C ALA A 277 -6.75 -27.42 -13.83
N ARG A 278 -5.69 -26.59 -13.58
CA ARG A 278 -4.30 -27.02 -13.75
C ARG A 278 -3.88 -28.02 -12.66
N VAL A 279 -4.29 -27.80 -11.43
CA VAL A 279 -3.98 -28.70 -10.30
C VAL A 279 -4.88 -29.94 -10.33
N LEU A 280 -6.17 -29.75 -10.65
CA LEU A 280 -7.14 -30.83 -10.68
C LEU A 280 -6.98 -31.75 -11.89
N GLY A 281 -6.53 -31.24 -13.04
CA GLY A 281 -6.45 -31.94 -14.32
C GLY A 281 -5.70 -33.27 -14.28
N PRO A 282 -4.49 -33.36 -13.70
CA PRO A 282 -3.72 -34.59 -13.57
C PRO A 282 -4.46 -35.72 -12.83
N ARG A 283 -5.36 -35.38 -11.88
CA ARG A 283 -6.09 -36.30 -11.03
C ARG A 283 -7.39 -36.84 -11.68
N VAL A 284 -8.16 -35.93 -12.32
CA VAL A 284 -9.50 -36.27 -12.81
C VAL A 284 -9.62 -36.31 -14.34
N GLY A 285 -8.58 -35.90 -15.07
CA GLY A 285 -8.53 -35.99 -16.53
C GLY A 285 -9.65 -35.24 -17.22
N GLY A 286 -10.35 -35.88 -18.17
CA GLY A 286 -11.43 -35.27 -18.97
C GLY A 286 -12.63 -34.79 -18.17
N ARG A 287 -12.82 -35.22 -16.92
CA ARG A 287 -13.96 -34.79 -16.06
C ARG A 287 -13.83 -33.38 -15.49
N VAL A 288 -12.66 -32.71 -15.65
CA VAL A 288 -12.44 -31.36 -15.15
C VAL A 288 -13.53 -30.38 -15.60
N GLN A 289 -13.95 -30.44 -16.87
CA GLN A 289 -14.94 -29.54 -17.42
C GLN A 289 -16.34 -29.75 -16.83
N GLU A 290 -16.71 -31.00 -16.54
CA GLU A 290 -17.96 -31.34 -15.88
C GLU A 290 -17.97 -30.81 -14.44
N ILE A 291 -16.89 -31.04 -13.70
CA ILE A 291 -16.73 -30.51 -12.32
C ILE A 291 -16.81 -28.99 -12.29
N ILE A 292 -16.15 -28.29 -13.23
CA ILE A 292 -16.22 -26.83 -13.34
C ILE A 292 -17.65 -26.38 -13.62
N LYS A 293 -18.39 -27.07 -14.49
CA LYS A 293 -19.76 -26.75 -14.84
C LYS A 293 -20.69 -26.89 -13.64
N GLU A 294 -20.59 -28.00 -12.91
CA GLU A 294 -21.39 -28.26 -11.70
C GLU A 294 -21.03 -27.28 -10.56
N ALA A 295 -19.76 -27.02 -10.36
CA ALA A 295 -19.29 -26.02 -9.40
C ALA A 295 -19.85 -24.61 -9.72
N LYS A 296 -19.89 -24.23 -11.00
CA LYS A 296 -20.46 -22.96 -11.46
C LYS A 296 -21.99 -22.91 -11.31
N ALA A 297 -22.65 -24.06 -11.42
CA ALA A 297 -24.10 -24.20 -11.23
C ALA A 297 -24.50 -24.14 -9.74
N GLY A 298 -23.54 -24.12 -8.81
CA GLY A 298 -23.81 -24.11 -7.37
C GLY A 298 -23.98 -25.51 -6.76
N ASN A 299 -23.72 -26.58 -7.53
CA ASN A 299 -23.87 -27.96 -7.10
C ASN A 299 -22.60 -28.42 -6.37
N PHE A 300 -22.39 -27.96 -5.15
CA PHE A 300 -21.24 -28.32 -4.31
C PHE A 300 -21.62 -28.39 -2.84
N THR A 301 -20.82 -29.10 -2.07
CA THR A 301 -20.94 -29.17 -0.61
C THR A 301 -19.60 -28.80 0.02
N GLU A 302 -19.62 -27.90 0.98
CA GLU A 302 -18.46 -27.55 1.80
C GLU A 302 -18.41 -28.51 2.98
N ASN A 303 -17.28 -29.18 3.15
CA ASN A 303 -17.08 -30.14 4.24
C ASN A 303 -16.45 -29.43 5.45
N SER A 304 -16.67 -29.99 6.63
CA SER A 304 -16.13 -29.48 7.92
C SER A 304 -14.59 -29.51 7.98
N ASP A 305 -13.93 -30.27 7.12
CA ASP A 305 -12.48 -30.34 7.02
C ASP A 305 -11.85 -29.35 6.03
N GLY A 306 -12.67 -28.40 5.52
CA GLY A 306 -12.22 -27.36 4.58
C GLY A 306 -12.11 -27.81 3.13
N THR A 307 -12.48 -29.05 2.81
CA THR A 307 -12.55 -29.53 1.44
C THR A 307 -13.91 -29.23 0.81
N ILE A 308 -13.98 -29.26 -0.52
CA ILE A 308 -15.21 -28.98 -1.27
C ILE A 308 -15.57 -30.24 -2.08
N THR A 309 -16.78 -30.74 -1.94
CA THR A 309 -17.27 -31.85 -2.76
C THR A 309 -18.09 -31.31 -3.90
N VAL A 310 -17.70 -31.65 -5.14
CA VAL A 310 -18.43 -31.36 -6.37
C VAL A 310 -18.70 -32.68 -7.11
N MET A 311 -19.93 -32.98 -7.38
CA MET A 311 -20.37 -34.30 -7.82
C MET A 311 -19.96 -35.35 -6.75
N GLU A 312 -19.06 -36.27 -7.07
CA GLU A 312 -18.52 -37.29 -6.15
C GLU A 312 -17.05 -37.06 -5.80
N GLU A 313 -16.45 -35.96 -6.34
CA GLU A 313 -15.05 -35.65 -6.17
C GLU A 313 -14.83 -34.71 -5.00
N LYS A 314 -13.99 -35.10 -4.07
CA LYS A 314 -13.54 -34.29 -2.94
C LYS A 314 -12.32 -33.48 -3.37
N LEU A 315 -12.44 -32.17 -3.39
CA LEU A 315 -11.43 -31.23 -3.86
C LEU A 315 -10.72 -30.61 -2.66
N SER A 316 -9.39 -30.58 -2.72
CA SER A 316 -8.57 -29.90 -1.73
C SER A 316 -8.61 -28.38 -1.88
N SER A 317 -8.07 -27.65 -0.91
CA SER A 317 -7.95 -26.18 -0.96
C SER A 317 -7.05 -25.65 -2.09
N GLU A 318 -6.18 -26.50 -2.65
CA GLU A 318 -5.37 -26.16 -3.83
C GLU A 318 -6.12 -26.37 -5.13
N GLU A 319 -7.04 -27.34 -5.17
CA GLU A 319 -7.84 -27.72 -6.33
C GLU A 319 -9.09 -26.87 -6.49
N ALA A 320 -9.69 -26.39 -5.39
CA ALA A 320 -10.88 -25.56 -5.42
C ALA A 320 -10.93 -24.57 -4.24
N LYS A 321 -11.51 -23.40 -4.49
CA LYS A 321 -11.71 -22.34 -3.47
C LYS A 321 -13.15 -21.85 -3.49
N ILE A 322 -13.71 -21.58 -2.31
CA ILE A 322 -14.97 -20.85 -2.21
C ILE A 322 -14.74 -19.42 -2.68
N ILE A 323 -15.57 -18.98 -3.58
CA ILE A 323 -15.66 -17.60 -4.04
C ILE A 323 -17.09 -17.09 -3.81
N TYR A 324 -17.22 -15.77 -3.77
CA TYR A 324 -18.54 -15.14 -3.73
C TYR A 324 -18.71 -14.31 -4.99
N ARG A 325 -19.86 -14.47 -5.64
CA ARG A 325 -20.23 -13.69 -6.83
C ARG A 325 -21.37 -12.76 -6.46
N GLY A 326 -21.29 -11.52 -6.91
CA GLY A 326 -22.38 -10.56 -6.75
C GLY A 326 -23.65 -11.06 -7.42
N LYS A 327 -24.79 -10.82 -6.81
CA LYS A 327 -26.09 -10.92 -7.49
C LYS A 327 -26.16 -9.86 -8.58
N GLU A 328 -27.15 -9.97 -9.45
CA GLU A 328 -27.34 -9.02 -10.55
C GLU A 328 -27.41 -7.58 -10.02
N GLY A 329 -26.55 -6.70 -10.54
CA GLY A 329 -26.42 -5.32 -10.10
C GLY A 329 -25.48 -5.07 -8.92
N GLU A 330 -24.93 -6.11 -8.27
CA GLU A 330 -24.05 -5.96 -7.10
C GLU A 330 -22.58 -6.11 -7.48
N ALA A 331 -21.75 -5.11 -7.12
CA ALA A 331 -20.31 -5.15 -7.31
C ALA A 331 -19.64 -5.87 -6.12
N VAL A 332 -19.36 -7.16 -6.28
CA VAL A 332 -18.82 -8.03 -5.22
C VAL A 332 -17.49 -8.65 -5.65
N ALA A 333 -16.50 -8.61 -4.75
CA ALA A 333 -15.26 -9.36 -4.89
C ALA A 333 -14.97 -10.16 -3.62
N SER A 334 -14.29 -11.28 -3.77
CA SER A 334 -13.89 -12.11 -2.64
C SER A 334 -12.46 -12.62 -2.79
N GLY A 335 -11.82 -12.89 -1.67
CA GLY A 335 -10.48 -13.48 -1.59
C GLY A 335 -10.02 -13.61 -0.14
N ASN A 336 -9.27 -14.66 0.16
CA ASN A 336 -8.67 -14.88 1.49
C ASN A 336 -9.66 -14.82 2.66
N GLY A 337 -10.87 -15.37 2.50
CA GLY A 337 -11.92 -15.33 3.54
C GLY A 337 -12.58 -13.95 3.73
N ILE A 338 -12.36 -13.02 2.81
CA ILE A 338 -12.95 -11.68 2.80
C ILE A 338 -13.93 -11.59 1.64
N VAL A 339 -15.09 -11.00 1.88
CA VAL A 339 -16.03 -10.60 0.84
C VAL A 339 -16.29 -9.11 0.98
N VAL A 340 -16.19 -8.39 -0.11
CA VAL A 340 -16.51 -6.96 -0.17
C VAL A 340 -17.59 -6.72 -1.21
N ASN A 341 -18.55 -5.87 -0.86
CA ASN A 341 -19.54 -5.33 -1.77
C ASN A 341 -19.38 -3.81 -1.82
N LEU A 342 -19.30 -3.26 -3.02
CA LEU A 342 -19.09 -1.85 -3.26
C LEU A 342 -20.40 -1.24 -3.84
N ASP A 343 -20.97 -0.28 -3.12
CA ASP A 343 -22.07 0.54 -3.61
C ASP A 343 -21.52 1.51 -4.66
N THR A 344 -21.85 1.26 -5.92
CA THR A 344 -21.35 2.02 -7.08
C THR A 344 -22.31 3.09 -7.56
N GLU A 345 -23.45 3.27 -6.87
CA GLU A 345 -24.40 4.33 -7.19
C GLU A 345 -23.80 5.70 -6.89
N ILE A 346 -23.73 6.57 -7.90
CA ILE A 346 -23.16 7.92 -7.79
C ILE A 346 -24.33 8.90 -7.70
N THR A 347 -24.55 9.44 -6.48
CA THR A 347 -25.50 10.53 -6.27
C THR A 347 -24.95 11.85 -6.80
N GLU A 348 -25.79 12.88 -7.04
CA GLU A 348 -25.33 14.20 -7.50
C GLU A 348 -24.32 14.81 -6.53
N ASP A 349 -24.48 14.67 -5.21
CA ASP A 349 -23.51 15.17 -4.24
C ASP A 349 -22.15 14.48 -4.35
N LEU A 350 -22.13 13.16 -4.55
CA LEU A 350 -20.88 12.41 -4.75
C LEU A 350 -20.22 12.76 -6.09
N LYS A 351 -21.00 13.07 -7.10
CA LYS A 351 -20.50 13.52 -8.39
C LYS A 351 -19.84 14.89 -8.29
N LEU A 352 -20.49 15.85 -7.64
CA LEU A 352 -19.93 17.20 -7.41
C LEU A 352 -18.63 17.13 -6.60
N GLU A 353 -18.57 16.29 -5.55
CA GLU A 353 -17.33 16.08 -4.79
C GLU A 353 -16.23 15.43 -5.66
N GLY A 354 -16.58 14.48 -6.52
CA GLY A 354 -15.67 13.89 -7.49
C GLY A 354 -15.08 14.93 -8.45
N MET A 355 -15.92 15.85 -8.94
CA MET A 355 -15.50 16.95 -9.79
C MET A 355 -14.58 17.95 -9.05
N ALA A 356 -14.89 18.26 -7.79
CA ALA A 356 -14.00 19.10 -6.95
C ALA A 356 -12.59 18.48 -6.81
N ARG A 357 -12.49 17.17 -6.59
CA ARG A 357 -11.21 16.46 -6.50
C ARG A 357 -10.46 16.40 -7.84
N GLU A 358 -11.17 16.31 -8.97
CA GLU A 358 -10.55 16.44 -10.29
C GLU A 358 -10.02 17.84 -10.53
N ALA A 359 -10.74 18.89 -10.11
CA ALA A 359 -10.27 20.27 -10.17
C ALA A 359 -8.99 20.45 -9.34
N ILE A 360 -8.96 20.00 -8.08
CA ILE A 360 -7.75 20.03 -7.23
C ILE A 360 -6.57 19.39 -7.94
N ARG A 361 -6.77 18.21 -8.54
CA ARG A 361 -5.69 17.52 -9.26
C ARG A 361 -5.19 18.32 -10.46
N ALA A 362 -6.10 18.90 -11.25
CA ALA A 362 -5.74 19.72 -12.38
C ALA A 362 -4.92 20.94 -11.95
N ILE A 363 -5.33 21.60 -10.87
CA ILE A 363 -4.61 22.74 -10.28
C ILE A 363 -3.22 22.31 -9.79
N GLN A 364 -3.11 21.18 -9.07
CA GLN A 364 -1.82 20.65 -8.60
C GLN A 364 -0.89 20.24 -9.76
N ALA A 365 -1.43 19.71 -10.85
CA ALA A 365 -0.64 19.41 -12.04
C ALA A 365 -0.06 20.69 -12.67
N LEU A 366 -0.84 21.76 -12.76
CA LEU A 366 -0.38 23.08 -13.24
C LEU A 366 0.66 23.70 -12.33
N ARG A 367 0.47 23.63 -11.00
CA ARG A 367 1.49 24.08 -10.03
C ARG A 367 2.83 23.41 -10.30
N LYS A 368 2.83 22.10 -10.50
CA LYS A 368 4.04 21.32 -10.82
C LYS A 368 4.66 21.73 -12.15
N GLU A 369 3.84 21.90 -13.19
CA GLU A 369 4.30 22.32 -14.53
C GLU A 369 4.98 23.70 -14.50
N LYS A 370 4.47 24.58 -13.64
CA LYS A 370 5.02 25.93 -13.44
C LYS A 370 6.16 25.99 -12.43
N GLY A 371 6.58 24.88 -11.84
CA GLY A 371 7.67 24.82 -10.87
C GLY A 371 7.35 25.46 -9.52
N LEU A 372 6.06 25.63 -9.18
CA LEU A 372 5.65 26.22 -7.93
C LEU A 372 5.92 25.31 -6.74
N GLY A 373 6.44 25.88 -5.66
CA GLY A 373 6.63 25.19 -4.39
C GLY A 373 5.31 24.90 -3.66
N VAL A 374 5.37 24.05 -2.66
CA VAL A 374 4.18 23.65 -1.87
C VAL A 374 3.57 24.85 -1.13
N ASN A 375 4.40 25.80 -0.70
CA ASN A 375 3.98 26.97 0.08
C ASN A 375 3.57 28.17 -0.77
N ASP A 376 3.74 28.12 -2.08
CA ASP A 376 3.38 29.25 -2.94
C ASP A 376 1.87 29.41 -2.98
N ARG A 377 1.38 30.62 -2.74
CA ARG A 377 -0.04 30.96 -2.87
C ARG A 377 -0.39 31.20 -4.34
N ILE A 378 -1.58 30.79 -4.72
CA ILE A 378 -2.12 30.99 -6.06
C ILE A 378 -3.50 31.66 -5.99
N THR A 379 -3.84 32.43 -7.02
CA THR A 379 -5.20 32.93 -7.20
C THR A 379 -5.92 32.05 -8.21
N LEU A 380 -7.12 31.62 -7.87
CA LEU A 380 -7.99 30.79 -8.70
C LEU A 380 -9.14 31.65 -9.22
N GLU A 381 -9.35 31.65 -10.53
CA GLU A 381 -10.56 32.24 -11.13
C GLU A 381 -11.43 31.09 -11.64
N ALA A 382 -12.69 31.06 -11.24
CA ALA A 382 -13.62 29.99 -11.61
C ALA A 382 -14.59 30.46 -12.71
N GLY A 383 -14.86 29.55 -13.66
CA GLY A 383 -15.82 29.79 -14.73
C GLY A 383 -17.23 29.33 -14.41
N GLU A 384 -18.20 29.67 -15.30
CA GLU A 384 -19.62 29.38 -15.14
C GLU A 384 -19.92 27.90 -14.86
N GLY A 385 -19.16 26.94 -15.40
CA GLY A 385 -19.34 25.52 -15.16
C GLY A 385 -18.93 25.01 -13.78
N MET A 386 -18.33 25.86 -12.92
CA MET A 386 -17.87 25.53 -11.58
C MET A 386 -18.81 26.01 -10.46
N THR A 387 -19.86 26.76 -10.76
CA THR A 387 -20.71 27.40 -9.77
C THR A 387 -21.26 26.41 -8.73
N GLU A 388 -21.87 25.32 -9.15
CA GLU A 388 -22.44 24.31 -8.24
C GLU A 388 -21.36 23.61 -7.40
N ILE A 389 -20.15 23.44 -7.96
CA ILE A 389 -19.01 22.83 -7.24
C ILE A 389 -18.52 23.80 -6.18
N LEU A 390 -18.36 25.09 -6.52
CA LEU A 390 -17.84 26.09 -5.61
C LEU A 390 -18.81 26.41 -4.48
N GLU A 391 -20.12 26.41 -4.72
CA GLU A 391 -21.12 26.59 -3.65
C GLU A 391 -20.91 25.61 -2.48
N LYS A 392 -20.42 24.38 -2.76
CA LYS A 392 -20.24 23.34 -1.75
C LYS A 392 -18.77 23.09 -1.36
N PHE A 393 -17.84 23.29 -2.27
CA PHE A 393 -16.46 22.80 -2.13
C PHE A 393 -15.39 23.89 -2.32
N GLU A 394 -15.74 25.19 -2.33
CA GLU A 394 -14.78 26.29 -2.49
C GLU A 394 -13.64 26.24 -1.47
N SER A 395 -13.99 26.21 -0.17
CA SER A 395 -13.00 26.13 0.91
C SER A 395 -12.12 24.89 0.80
N TYR A 396 -12.71 23.74 0.47
CA TYR A 396 -11.95 22.49 0.28
C TYR A 396 -10.94 22.58 -0.87
N ILE A 397 -11.33 23.16 -2.01
CA ILE A 397 -10.42 23.37 -3.14
C ILE A 397 -9.32 24.37 -2.79
N ALA A 398 -9.68 25.48 -2.17
CA ALA A 398 -8.75 26.51 -1.74
C ALA A 398 -7.68 25.96 -0.77
N ASP A 399 -8.09 25.22 0.25
CA ASP A 399 -7.21 24.63 1.26
C ASP A 399 -6.25 23.60 0.66
N GLU A 400 -6.75 22.71 -0.20
CA GLU A 400 -5.94 21.64 -0.81
C GLU A 400 -4.98 22.14 -1.90
N THR A 401 -5.24 23.34 -2.42
CA THR A 401 -4.40 23.93 -3.48
C THR A 401 -3.56 25.12 -3.02
N ASN A 402 -3.68 25.54 -1.76
CA ASN A 402 -3.12 26.77 -1.23
C ASN A 402 -3.49 27.98 -2.10
N GLY A 403 -4.78 28.03 -2.50
CA GLY A 403 -5.33 29.03 -3.43
C GLY A 403 -6.42 29.89 -2.82
N GLU A 404 -6.65 31.04 -3.42
CA GLU A 404 -7.78 31.92 -3.10
C GLU A 404 -8.59 32.14 -4.39
N PHE A 405 -9.93 32.05 -4.30
CA PHE A 405 -10.78 32.27 -5.45
C PHE A 405 -11.02 33.78 -5.64
N ALA A 406 -10.84 34.26 -6.88
CA ALA A 406 -11.20 35.59 -7.32
C ALA A 406 -12.37 35.52 -8.32
N GLU A 407 -13.13 36.59 -8.43
CA GLU A 407 -14.20 36.72 -9.43
C GLU A 407 -13.62 36.64 -10.85
N SER A 408 -14.10 35.70 -11.64
CA SER A 408 -13.72 35.50 -13.07
C SER A 408 -14.73 36.17 -14.00
N SER A 409 -14.22 36.75 -15.08
CA SER A 409 -15.02 37.40 -16.09
C SER A 409 -15.30 36.59 -17.35
N ASP A 410 -14.68 35.38 -17.52
CA ASP A 410 -14.69 34.67 -18.82
C ASP A 410 -15.11 33.19 -18.78
N GLY A 411 -15.63 32.71 -17.66
CA GLY A 411 -16.19 31.35 -17.58
C GLY A 411 -15.19 30.19 -17.59
N LYS A 412 -13.88 30.42 -17.35
CA LYS A 412 -12.84 29.38 -17.28
C LYS A 412 -12.13 29.40 -15.94
N ILE A 413 -11.60 28.26 -15.53
CA ILE A 413 -10.70 28.23 -14.38
C ILE A 413 -9.34 28.78 -14.82
N HIS A 414 -8.93 29.88 -14.23
CA HIS A 414 -7.60 30.41 -14.40
C HIS A 414 -6.81 30.25 -13.09
N VAL A 415 -5.57 29.80 -13.18
CA VAL A 415 -4.63 29.83 -12.06
C VAL A 415 -3.72 31.01 -12.25
N VAL A 416 -3.86 32.02 -11.41
CA VAL A 416 -2.98 33.19 -11.43
C VAL A 416 -1.99 33.08 -10.28
N VAL A 417 -0.71 33.12 -10.59
CA VAL A 417 0.34 33.16 -9.57
C VAL A 417 0.51 34.61 -9.14
N SER A 418 0.33 34.89 -7.86
CA SER A 418 0.34 36.25 -7.32
C SER A 418 1.66 37.04 -7.42
N SER A 419 2.76 36.37 -7.91
CA SER A 419 4.05 37.05 -8.01
C SER A 419 4.31 37.79 -9.33
N GLU A 420 3.66 37.46 -10.46
CA GLU A 420 3.96 38.05 -11.78
C GLU A 420 2.79 38.13 -12.80
N GLY A 421 1.54 37.90 -12.40
CA GLY A 421 0.40 38.25 -13.24
C GLY A 421 0.12 37.44 -14.50
N GLU A 422 0.73 36.29 -14.71
CA GLU A 422 0.39 35.40 -15.85
C GLU A 422 -0.89 34.62 -15.59
N LYS A 423 -1.89 34.76 -16.46
CA LYS A 423 -3.14 34.01 -16.45
C LYS A 423 -2.94 32.66 -17.20
N ILE A 424 -3.22 31.55 -16.52
CA ILE A 424 -3.14 30.22 -17.12
C ILE A 424 -4.52 29.58 -17.05
N SER A 425 -5.05 29.16 -18.21
CA SER A 425 -6.37 28.51 -18.25
C SER A 425 -6.26 26.99 -18.24
N VAL A 426 -7.09 26.34 -17.41
CA VAL A 426 -7.39 24.91 -17.49
C VAL A 426 -8.58 24.74 -18.42
N LYS A 427 -8.42 23.88 -19.43
CA LYS A 427 -9.53 23.45 -20.29
C LYS A 427 -10.23 22.24 -19.69
#